data_c1211220f8c8119a8eadef989dee3002
#
_entry.id   c1211220f8c8119a8eadef989dee3002
#
_cell.length_a   1.000
_cell.length_b   1.000
_cell.length_c   1.000
_cell.angle_alpha   90.00
_cell.angle_beta   90.00
_cell.angle_gamma   90.00
#
_symmetry.space_group_name_H-M   'P 1'
#
loop_
_entity.id
_entity.type
_entity.pdbx_description
1 polymer ?
#
loop_
_entity_poly.entity_id
_entity_poly.type
_entity_poly.pdbx_seq_one_letter_code
_entity_poly.pdbx_strand_id
1 'polypeptide(L)'
;MARKFDRKLILEDGSEYRGYGFGADCERVCEVVFNTSMVGYQEIVSDPSYTFQTVVMTYPLIGNYGVNRDDSETVIPTIGGLIVEEYNPLPSNFRSNRTLSDWLEQYGIPGIEGIDTRKLARSIRIHGSRRGLITAAGTSAAAGVEKLSHTPAPHNAVELVSTKKPWPSPAREARFHVAAIDCGVKLNIIRSLNRMGCDVTVFPHDATAEEVLRIAPDGLFLSNGPGDPEDVVP
;
A
#
# COMPACT_ATOMS: atom_id res chain seq x y z
N MET A 1 18.49 2.82 29.69
CA MET A 1 19.11 1.75 28.86
C MET A 1 18.80 2.07 27.40
N ALA A 2 19.77 1.94 26.48
CA ALA A 2 19.49 2.11 25.05
C ALA A 2 18.54 1.02 24.57
N ARG A 3 17.51 1.38 23.79
CA ARG A 3 16.58 0.43 23.17
C ARG A 3 17.40 -0.53 22.28
N LYS A 4 17.18 -1.83 22.42
CA LYS A 4 17.86 -2.83 21.59
C LYS A 4 17.07 -3.04 20.31
N PHE A 5 17.73 -3.14 19.17
CA PHE A 5 17.08 -3.48 17.91
C PHE A 5 16.33 -4.83 18.04
N ASP A 6 15.07 -4.85 17.65
CA ASP A 6 14.19 -6.01 17.69
C ASP A 6 13.74 -6.48 16.30
N ARG A 7 13.94 -5.64 15.28
CA ARG A 7 13.61 -5.90 13.87
C ARG A 7 14.80 -5.68 12.95
N LYS A 8 14.74 -6.33 11.79
CA LYS A 8 15.62 -6.02 10.66
C LYS A 8 14.90 -6.20 9.33
N LEU A 9 15.41 -5.49 8.32
CA LEU A 9 15.15 -5.74 6.93
C LEU A 9 16.37 -6.48 6.35
N ILE A 10 16.12 -7.58 5.63
CA ILE A 10 17.11 -8.32 4.85
C ILE A 10 16.70 -8.23 3.39
N LEU A 11 17.59 -7.74 2.52
CA LEU A 11 17.35 -7.72 1.08
C LEU A 11 17.89 -9.00 0.41
N GLU A 12 17.42 -9.32 -0.78
CA GLU A 12 17.85 -10.50 -1.54
C GLU A 12 19.34 -10.52 -1.90
N ASP A 13 20.01 -9.36 -1.92
CA ASP A 13 21.46 -9.25 -2.08
C ASP A 13 22.25 -9.49 -0.78
N GLY A 14 21.58 -9.86 0.30
CA GLY A 14 22.17 -10.09 1.62
C GLY A 14 22.40 -8.82 2.45
N SER A 15 22.06 -7.63 1.94
CA SER A 15 22.15 -6.39 2.70
C SER A 15 21.19 -6.40 3.88
N GLU A 16 21.66 -5.96 5.07
CA GLU A 16 20.88 -5.90 6.30
C GLU A 16 20.74 -4.46 6.81
N TYR A 17 19.55 -4.14 7.28
CA TYR A 17 19.23 -2.89 7.97
C TYR A 17 18.54 -3.23 9.29
N ARG A 18 19.12 -2.79 10.43
CA ARG A 18 18.57 -3.05 11.77
C ARG A 18 17.77 -1.86 12.24
N GLY A 19 16.64 -2.14 12.90
CA GLY A 19 15.74 -1.11 13.40
C GLY A 19 14.87 -1.59 14.54
N TYR A 20 13.79 -0.85 14.77
CA TYR A 20 12.80 -1.14 15.80
C TYR A 20 11.46 -1.38 15.16
N GLY A 21 10.71 -2.36 15.66
CA GLY A 21 9.39 -2.70 15.15
C GLY A 21 8.31 -1.73 15.61
N PHE A 22 7.34 -1.50 14.73
CA PHE A 22 6.03 -0.94 15.03
C PHE A 22 4.98 -1.61 14.12
N GLY A 23 3.67 -1.40 14.37
CA GLY A 23 2.64 -2.16 13.68
C GLY A 23 2.65 -3.64 14.08
N ALA A 24 2.31 -4.52 13.16
CA ALA A 24 2.17 -5.95 13.45
C ALA A 24 3.50 -6.65 13.72
N ASP A 25 3.50 -7.53 14.72
CA ASP A 25 4.63 -8.41 15.03
C ASP A 25 4.60 -9.66 14.13
N CYS A 26 4.92 -9.48 12.86
CA CYS A 26 4.98 -10.57 11.89
C CYS A 26 6.15 -10.40 10.92
N GLU A 27 6.52 -11.50 10.26
CA GLU A 27 7.44 -11.48 9.15
C GLU A 27 6.71 -11.24 7.84
N ARG A 28 7.36 -10.52 6.91
CA ARG A 28 6.78 -10.26 5.59
C ARG A 28 7.85 -10.21 4.52
N VAL A 29 7.63 -10.99 3.45
CA VAL A 29 8.43 -10.93 2.20
C VAL A 29 7.66 -10.11 1.18
N CYS A 30 8.27 -9.03 0.69
CA CYS A 30 7.67 -8.17 -0.32
C CYS A 30 8.75 -7.53 -1.19
N GLU A 31 8.35 -6.99 -2.32
CA GLU A 31 9.16 -6.05 -3.07
C GLU A 31 9.32 -4.75 -2.27
N VAL A 32 10.54 -4.21 -2.20
CA VAL A 32 10.85 -2.97 -1.48
C VAL A 32 10.91 -1.82 -2.48
N VAL A 33 10.00 -0.87 -2.31
CA VAL A 33 9.89 0.34 -3.12
C VAL A 33 10.01 1.58 -2.25
N PHE A 34 10.17 2.78 -2.82
CA PHE A 34 10.23 4.00 -2.02
C PHE A 34 9.25 5.06 -2.52
N ASN A 35 8.82 5.92 -1.61
CA ASN A 35 8.00 7.08 -1.89
C ASN A 35 8.68 8.34 -1.30
N THR A 36 8.69 9.44 -2.07
CA THR A 36 9.36 10.70 -1.71
C THR A 36 8.41 11.80 -1.23
N SER A 37 7.13 11.50 -1.08
CA SER A 37 6.14 12.46 -0.59
C SER A 37 6.45 12.87 0.85
N MET A 38 6.35 14.16 1.12
CA MET A 38 6.58 14.71 2.47
C MET A 38 5.37 14.54 3.40
N VAL A 39 4.19 14.36 2.83
CA VAL A 39 2.90 14.21 3.52
C VAL A 39 2.08 13.12 2.84
N GLY A 40 0.97 12.70 3.45
CA GLY A 40 0.06 11.74 2.83
C GLY A 40 0.47 10.28 3.07
N TYR A 41 1.13 9.98 4.19
CA TYR A 41 1.50 8.59 4.46
C TYR A 41 0.27 7.68 4.64
N GLN A 42 -0.87 8.21 5.10
CA GLN A 42 -2.09 7.43 5.23
C GLN A 42 -2.62 7.04 3.84
N GLU A 43 -2.64 7.97 2.91
CA GLU A 43 -3.01 7.74 1.51
C GLU A 43 -2.07 6.71 0.88
N ILE A 44 -0.76 6.81 1.12
CA ILE A 44 0.25 5.86 0.60
C ILE A 44 0.02 4.45 1.17
N VAL A 45 -0.18 4.32 2.48
CA VAL A 45 -0.42 3.04 3.16
C VAL A 45 -1.72 2.39 2.67
N SER A 46 -2.74 3.19 2.36
CA SER A 46 -4.03 2.71 1.85
C SER A 46 -4.13 2.66 0.32
N ASP A 47 -3.09 3.04 -0.40
CA ASP A 47 -3.07 2.97 -1.87
C ASP A 47 -2.96 1.50 -2.33
N PRO A 48 -3.99 0.97 -3.02
CA PRO A 48 -3.96 -0.42 -3.49
C PRO A 48 -2.85 -0.70 -4.49
N SER A 49 -2.28 0.32 -5.14
CA SER A 49 -1.13 0.17 -6.03
C SER A 49 0.12 -0.38 -5.35
N TYR A 50 0.22 -0.26 -4.01
CA TYR A 50 1.33 -0.82 -3.22
C TYR A 50 1.02 -2.20 -2.62
N THR A 51 -0.01 -2.89 -3.08
CA THR A 51 -0.32 -4.26 -2.64
C THR A 51 0.88 -5.16 -2.82
N PHE A 52 1.24 -5.91 -1.75
CA PHE A 52 2.42 -6.75 -1.67
C PHE A 52 3.77 -6.02 -1.76
N GLN A 53 3.79 -4.70 -1.66
CA GLN A 53 5.03 -3.93 -1.61
C GLN A 53 5.30 -3.38 -0.21
N THR A 54 6.57 -3.39 0.21
CA THR A 54 7.04 -2.69 1.40
C THR A 54 7.51 -1.31 0.99
N VAL A 55 6.86 -0.27 1.52
CA VAL A 55 7.12 1.11 1.12
C VAL A 55 8.11 1.77 2.07
N VAL A 56 9.20 2.29 1.52
CA VAL A 56 10.18 3.13 2.23
C VAL A 56 9.77 4.60 2.11
N MET A 57 9.42 5.21 3.22
CA MET A 57 9.16 6.66 3.25
C MET A 57 10.48 7.41 3.39
N THR A 58 10.80 8.28 2.42
CA THR A 58 12.06 9.06 2.47
C THR A 58 11.94 10.31 3.34
N TYR A 59 10.72 10.77 3.65
CA TYR A 59 10.50 11.81 4.64
C TYR A 59 10.78 11.26 6.04
N PRO A 60 11.60 11.95 6.85
CA PRO A 60 12.14 11.37 8.08
C PRO A 60 11.06 10.99 9.11
N LEU A 61 10.11 11.89 9.37
CA LEU A 61 9.13 11.76 10.46
C LEU A 61 7.77 11.30 9.95
N ILE A 62 7.35 10.09 10.32
CA ILE A 62 6.08 9.48 9.93
C ILE A 62 5.24 9.17 11.18
N GLY A 63 3.91 9.29 11.08
CA GLY A 63 2.98 9.02 12.18
C GLY A 63 2.52 10.28 12.93
N ASN A 64 3.11 11.42 12.66
CA ASN A 64 2.93 12.68 13.40
C ASN A 64 1.50 13.25 13.38
N TYR A 65 0.66 12.90 12.42
CA TYR A 65 -0.76 13.33 12.38
C TYR A 65 -1.77 12.17 12.56
N GLY A 66 -1.30 10.96 12.85
CA GLY A 66 -2.13 9.78 13.09
C GLY A 66 -2.87 9.31 11.84
N VAL A 67 -3.99 8.63 12.05
CA VAL A 67 -4.87 8.10 11.01
C VAL A 67 -6.29 8.59 11.27
N ASN A 68 -7.03 8.92 10.21
CA ASN A 68 -8.42 9.33 10.26
C ASN A 68 -9.27 8.54 9.24
N ARG A 69 -10.59 8.78 9.20
CA ARG A 69 -11.51 8.00 8.36
C ARG A 69 -11.58 8.50 6.91
N ASP A 70 -11.19 9.74 6.65
CA ASP A 70 -11.50 10.42 5.39
C ASP A 70 -10.37 10.34 4.37
N ASP A 71 -9.12 10.23 4.86
CA ASP A 71 -7.91 10.37 4.03
C ASP A 71 -7.39 9.01 3.52
N SER A 72 -8.18 7.92 3.63
CA SER A 72 -7.82 6.62 3.07
C SER A 72 -8.28 6.49 1.62
N GLU A 73 -7.44 5.84 0.80
CA GLU A 73 -7.73 5.49 -0.60
C GLU A 73 -8.49 4.17 -0.72
N THR A 74 -8.39 3.30 0.28
CA THR A 74 -9.19 2.08 0.43
C THR A 74 -9.60 1.87 1.87
N VAL A 75 -10.61 1.01 2.10
CA VAL A 75 -11.07 0.65 3.44
C VAL A 75 -10.04 -0.23 4.17
N ILE A 76 -9.42 -1.15 3.43
CA ILE A 76 -8.45 -2.12 3.95
C ILE A 76 -7.10 -1.88 3.26
N PRO A 77 -6.06 -1.45 3.98
CA PRO A 77 -4.72 -1.32 3.40
C PRO A 77 -4.14 -2.70 3.08
N THR A 78 -3.45 -2.79 1.95
CA THR A 78 -2.90 -4.05 1.41
C THR A 78 -1.40 -4.02 1.21
N ILE A 79 -0.71 -2.95 1.65
CA ILE A 79 0.75 -2.87 1.56
C ILE A 79 1.42 -4.00 2.36
N GLY A 80 2.59 -4.42 1.92
CA GLY A 80 3.35 -5.49 2.57
C GLY A 80 4.04 -5.05 3.85
N GLY A 81 4.46 -3.79 3.96
CA GLY A 81 5.14 -3.24 5.12
C GLY A 81 5.47 -1.77 4.97
N LEU A 82 5.91 -1.15 6.05
CA LEU A 82 6.30 0.25 6.08
C LEU A 82 7.69 0.43 6.69
N ILE A 83 8.57 1.13 5.98
CA ILE A 83 9.94 1.43 6.45
C ILE A 83 10.10 2.94 6.60
N VAL A 84 10.53 3.37 7.78
CA VAL A 84 10.68 4.80 8.11
C VAL A 84 12.01 5.06 8.81
N GLU A 85 12.48 6.31 8.79
CA GLU A 85 13.61 6.73 9.61
C GLU A 85 13.17 6.92 11.07
N GLU A 86 12.09 7.68 11.29
CA GLU A 86 11.53 7.96 12.61
C GLU A 86 10.01 7.79 12.61
N TYR A 87 9.49 6.95 13.49
CA TYR A 87 8.07 6.81 13.75
C TYR A 87 7.66 7.63 14.98
N ASN A 88 6.65 8.49 14.83
CA ASN A 88 6.05 9.22 15.95
C ASN A 88 4.83 8.48 16.49
N PRO A 89 4.90 7.93 17.72
CA PRO A 89 3.79 7.20 18.34
C PRO A 89 2.71 8.12 18.93
N LEU A 90 2.96 9.43 19.01
CA LEU A 90 2.06 10.42 19.63
C LEU A 90 1.57 11.41 18.59
N PRO A 91 0.50 11.08 17.85
CA PRO A 91 -0.02 11.99 16.83
C PRO A 91 -0.58 13.27 17.43
N SER A 92 -0.30 14.40 16.79
CA SER A 92 -0.78 15.71 17.16
C SER A 92 -1.67 16.30 16.04
N ASN A 93 -2.88 15.76 15.89
CA ASN A 93 -3.87 16.25 14.93
C ASN A 93 -5.28 15.99 15.47
N PHE A 94 -6.12 17.01 15.45
CA PHE A 94 -7.51 16.91 15.95
C PHE A 94 -8.38 15.90 15.15
N ARG A 95 -8.02 15.59 13.91
CA ARG A 95 -8.69 14.57 13.08
C ARG A 95 -8.23 13.14 13.38
N SER A 96 -7.12 12.98 14.11
CA SER A 96 -6.60 11.66 14.44
C SER A 96 -7.55 10.89 15.35
N ASN A 97 -7.88 9.68 15.00
CA ASN A 97 -8.68 8.78 15.82
C ASN A 97 -7.91 7.52 16.26
N ARG A 98 -6.71 7.31 15.74
CA ARG A 98 -5.79 6.24 16.15
C ARG A 98 -4.36 6.54 15.70
N THR A 99 -3.40 5.80 16.25
CA THR A 99 -2.01 5.85 15.78
C THR A 99 -1.83 5.08 14.48
N LEU A 100 -0.77 5.40 13.74
CA LEU A 100 -0.40 4.63 12.56
C LEU A 100 -0.03 3.18 12.93
N SER A 101 0.66 2.97 14.07
CA SER A 101 1.03 1.63 14.53
C SER A 101 -0.19 0.75 14.80
N ASP A 102 -1.20 1.26 15.54
CA ASP A 102 -2.43 0.50 15.83
C ASP A 102 -3.19 0.14 14.54
N TRP A 103 -3.16 1.04 13.56
CA TRP A 103 -3.80 0.79 12.27
C TRP A 103 -3.09 -0.31 11.48
N LEU A 104 -1.77 -0.26 11.41
CA LEU A 104 -0.96 -1.30 10.76
C LEU A 104 -1.12 -2.65 11.48
N GLU A 105 -1.10 -2.66 12.82
CA GLU A 105 -1.28 -3.87 13.62
C GLU A 105 -2.63 -4.53 13.35
N GLN A 106 -3.73 -3.74 13.29
CA GLN A 106 -5.06 -4.25 12.99
C GLN A 106 -5.12 -5.03 11.67
N TYR A 107 -4.31 -4.65 10.67
CA TYR A 107 -4.31 -5.28 9.35
C TYR A 107 -3.11 -6.22 9.13
N GLY A 108 -2.36 -6.54 10.18
CA GLY A 108 -1.23 -7.46 10.10
C GLY A 108 -0.08 -6.94 9.25
N ILE A 109 0.13 -5.62 9.22
CA ILE A 109 1.17 -4.97 8.43
C ILE A 109 2.35 -4.63 9.35
N PRO A 110 3.56 -5.18 9.10
CA PRO A 110 4.74 -4.87 9.89
C PRO A 110 5.33 -3.51 9.50
N GLY A 111 5.83 -2.78 10.50
CA GLY A 111 6.63 -1.58 10.31
C GLY A 111 8.02 -1.72 10.92
N ILE A 112 8.99 -0.99 10.38
CA ILE A 112 10.34 -0.87 10.94
C ILE A 112 10.82 0.58 10.87
N GLU A 113 11.31 1.09 12.02
CA GLU A 113 11.90 2.42 12.15
C GLU A 113 13.40 2.35 12.48
N GLY A 114 14.09 3.48 12.39
CA GLY A 114 15.53 3.59 12.66
C GLY A 114 16.39 3.18 11.47
N ILE A 115 15.79 3.10 10.27
CA ILE A 115 16.47 2.74 9.03
C ILE A 115 16.98 4.00 8.34
N ASP A 116 18.21 3.96 7.82
CA ASP A 116 18.71 4.98 6.88
C ASP A 116 17.94 4.86 5.54
N THR A 117 16.75 5.47 5.53
CA THR A 117 15.82 5.44 4.39
C THR A 117 16.41 6.12 3.17
N ARG A 118 17.28 7.12 3.36
CA ARG A 118 17.97 7.82 2.27
C ARG A 118 18.97 6.89 1.56
N LYS A 119 19.77 6.14 2.33
CA LYS A 119 20.71 5.14 1.78
C LYS A 119 19.94 4.04 1.04
N LEU A 120 18.86 3.53 1.63
CA LEU A 120 18.05 2.48 1.06
C LEU A 120 17.37 2.95 -0.25
N ALA A 121 16.73 4.12 -0.25
CA ALA A 121 16.11 4.69 -1.45
C ALA A 121 17.12 4.95 -2.58
N ARG A 122 18.33 5.42 -2.26
CA ARG A 122 19.41 5.55 -3.27
C ARG A 122 19.81 4.20 -3.85
N SER A 123 19.89 3.16 -3.02
CA SER A 123 20.21 1.80 -3.48
C SER A 123 19.15 1.30 -4.44
N ILE A 124 17.86 1.44 -4.10
CA ILE A 124 16.73 1.06 -4.95
C ILE A 124 16.74 1.84 -6.27
N ARG A 125 17.00 3.15 -6.22
CA ARG A 125 17.06 3.99 -7.43
C ARG A 125 18.17 3.57 -8.41
N ILE A 126 19.33 3.10 -7.89
CA ILE A 126 20.48 2.73 -8.72
C ILE A 126 20.36 1.32 -9.26
N HIS A 127 19.84 0.39 -8.46
CA HIS A 127 19.88 -1.04 -8.77
C HIS A 127 18.48 -1.65 -9.07
N GLY A 128 17.43 -0.84 -9.04
CA GLY A 128 16.04 -1.30 -9.13
C GLY A 128 15.45 -1.71 -7.79
N SER A 129 14.14 -1.95 -7.78
CA SER A 129 13.44 -2.55 -6.65
C SER A 129 13.96 -3.97 -6.42
N ARG A 130 13.94 -4.39 -5.16
CA ARG A 130 14.42 -5.71 -4.72
C ARG A 130 13.49 -6.28 -3.70
N ARG A 131 13.46 -7.59 -3.65
CA ARG A 131 12.71 -8.28 -2.61
C ARG A 131 13.43 -8.14 -1.27
N GLY A 132 12.62 -7.93 -0.23
CA GLY A 132 13.09 -7.80 1.13
C GLY A 132 12.21 -8.57 2.11
N LEU A 133 12.82 -8.97 3.22
CA LEU A 133 12.16 -9.63 4.34
C LEU A 133 12.25 -8.72 5.56
N ILE A 134 11.10 -8.28 6.09
CA ILE A 134 11.03 -7.72 7.44
C ILE A 134 10.91 -8.91 8.41
N THR A 135 11.83 -9.00 9.39
CA THR A 135 11.91 -10.13 10.32
C THR A 135 12.49 -9.70 11.67
N ALA A 136 12.51 -10.62 12.63
CA ALA A 136 13.14 -10.42 13.94
C ALA A 136 14.65 -10.15 13.81
N ALA A 137 15.20 -9.31 14.70
CA ALA A 137 16.62 -8.94 14.67
C ALA A 137 17.59 -10.13 14.79
N GLY A 138 17.14 -11.24 15.36
CA GLY A 138 17.92 -12.47 15.52
C GLY A 138 18.11 -13.31 14.26
N THR A 139 17.30 -13.09 13.20
CA THR A 139 17.39 -13.85 11.95
C THR A 139 18.73 -13.56 11.26
N SER A 140 19.47 -14.61 10.83
CA SER A 140 20.70 -14.42 10.08
C SER A 140 20.43 -13.97 8.64
N ALA A 141 21.40 -13.25 8.04
CA ALA A 141 21.27 -12.85 6.62
C ALA A 141 21.07 -14.06 5.72
N ALA A 142 21.83 -15.13 5.93
CA ALA A 142 21.73 -16.35 5.14
C ALA A 142 20.32 -16.97 5.20
N ALA A 143 19.73 -17.11 6.39
CA ALA A 143 18.37 -17.61 6.57
C ALA A 143 17.33 -16.68 5.91
N GLY A 144 17.53 -15.36 5.99
CA GLY A 144 16.66 -14.38 5.33
C GLY A 144 16.70 -14.48 3.80
N VAL A 145 17.89 -14.58 3.21
CA VAL A 145 18.07 -14.74 1.77
C VAL A 145 17.50 -16.08 1.29
N GLU A 146 17.71 -17.15 2.06
CA GLU A 146 17.11 -18.46 1.78
C GLU A 146 15.57 -18.38 1.76
N LYS A 147 14.97 -17.74 2.75
CA LYS A 147 13.52 -17.53 2.80
C LYS A 147 13.01 -16.70 1.62
N LEU A 148 13.73 -15.63 1.24
CA LEU A 148 13.41 -14.82 0.08
C LEU A 148 13.41 -15.64 -1.22
N SER A 149 14.40 -16.53 -1.41
CA SER A 149 14.52 -17.38 -2.61
C SER A 149 13.41 -18.42 -2.74
N HIS A 150 12.89 -18.92 -1.61
CA HIS A 150 11.83 -19.93 -1.59
C HIS A 150 10.41 -19.35 -1.53
N THR A 151 10.24 -18.05 -1.32
CA THR A 151 8.92 -17.42 -1.32
C THR A 151 8.57 -16.94 -2.74
N PRO A 152 7.54 -17.48 -3.40
CA PRO A 152 7.16 -17.01 -4.75
C PRO A 152 6.67 -15.56 -4.72
N ALA A 153 6.79 -14.86 -5.85
CA ALA A 153 6.12 -13.58 -6.03
C ALA A 153 4.61 -13.80 -6.14
N PRO A 154 3.78 -12.95 -5.53
CA PRO A 154 2.33 -13.04 -5.70
C PRO A 154 1.92 -12.49 -7.08
N HIS A 155 0.95 -13.15 -7.74
CA HIS A 155 0.39 -12.75 -9.04
C HIS A 155 -1.10 -12.37 -8.97
N ASN A 156 -1.70 -12.40 -7.79
CA ASN A 156 -3.13 -12.14 -7.59
C ASN A 156 -3.42 -10.77 -6.95
N ALA A 157 -2.56 -9.80 -7.19
CA ALA A 157 -2.68 -8.49 -6.53
C ALA A 157 -3.98 -7.77 -6.90
N VAL A 158 -4.36 -7.75 -8.18
CA VAL A 158 -5.61 -7.13 -8.65
C VAL A 158 -6.83 -7.85 -8.12
N GLU A 159 -6.83 -9.19 -8.15
CA GLU A 159 -7.92 -9.99 -7.59
C GLU A 159 -8.15 -9.67 -6.11
N LEU A 160 -7.10 -9.45 -5.34
CA LEU A 160 -7.18 -9.13 -3.91
C LEU A 160 -7.84 -7.77 -3.64
N VAL A 161 -7.54 -6.75 -4.45
CA VAL A 161 -7.97 -5.37 -4.21
C VAL A 161 -9.25 -4.99 -4.94
N SER A 162 -9.60 -5.68 -6.02
CA SER A 162 -10.80 -5.43 -6.79
C SER A 162 -12.06 -5.71 -5.98
N THR A 163 -13.08 -4.89 -6.18
CA THR A 163 -14.41 -5.13 -5.61
C THR A 163 -14.96 -6.49 -6.05
N LYS A 164 -15.75 -7.12 -5.19
CA LYS A 164 -16.35 -8.44 -5.51
C LYS A 164 -17.74 -8.33 -6.14
N LYS A 165 -18.33 -7.14 -6.11
CA LYS A 165 -19.67 -6.85 -6.68
C LYS A 165 -19.71 -5.41 -7.18
N PRO A 166 -20.46 -5.13 -8.24
CA PRO A 166 -20.69 -3.76 -8.67
C PRO A 166 -21.31 -2.91 -7.55
N TRP A 167 -20.86 -1.66 -7.44
CA TRP A 167 -21.42 -0.70 -6.50
C TRP A 167 -21.49 0.70 -7.13
N PRO A 168 -22.57 1.47 -6.83
CA PRO A 168 -22.77 2.81 -7.34
C PRO A 168 -22.11 3.86 -6.44
N SER A 169 -21.58 4.92 -7.05
CA SER A 169 -21.12 6.14 -6.40
C SER A 169 -21.78 7.34 -7.09
N PRO A 170 -22.90 7.87 -6.53
CA PRO A 170 -23.63 8.96 -7.16
C PRO A 170 -22.94 10.29 -7.00
N ALA A 171 -22.99 11.13 -8.05
CA ALA A 171 -22.66 12.53 -7.99
C ALA A 171 -23.81 13.35 -7.40
N ARG A 172 -23.50 14.53 -6.86
CA ARG A 172 -24.55 15.44 -6.34
C ARG A 172 -25.46 15.99 -7.47
N GLU A 173 -24.85 16.25 -8.64
CA GLU A 173 -25.51 16.73 -9.84
C GLU A 173 -24.94 15.96 -11.03
N ALA A 174 -25.55 14.80 -11.32
CA ALA A 174 -25.07 13.92 -12.37
C ALA A 174 -25.38 14.50 -13.77
N ARG A 175 -24.37 14.48 -14.62
CA ARG A 175 -24.46 14.81 -16.05
C ARG A 175 -24.05 13.66 -16.95
N PHE A 176 -23.22 12.78 -16.42
CA PHE A 176 -22.68 11.63 -17.11
C PHE A 176 -22.74 10.40 -16.20
N HIS A 177 -22.81 9.23 -16.83
CA HIS A 177 -22.69 7.95 -16.15
C HIS A 177 -21.42 7.23 -16.61
N VAL A 178 -20.50 6.94 -15.70
CA VAL A 178 -19.22 6.30 -15.97
C VAL A 178 -19.21 4.90 -15.38
N ALA A 179 -18.87 3.91 -16.19
CA ALA A 179 -18.51 2.59 -15.72
C ALA A 179 -17.01 2.58 -15.38
N ALA A 180 -16.65 2.20 -14.17
CA ALA A 180 -15.26 2.09 -13.75
C ALA A 180 -14.91 0.63 -13.49
N ILE A 181 -13.87 0.12 -14.15
CA ILE A 181 -13.32 -1.22 -13.86
C ILE A 181 -12.30 -1.10 -12.74
N ASP A 182 -12.54 -1.84 -11.67
CA ASP A 182 -11.72 -1.79 -10.45
C ASP A 182 -10.57 -2.78 -10.49
N CYS A 183 -9.41 -2.33 -10.94
CA CYS A 183 -8.14 -3.05 -10.80
C CYS A 183 -7.36 -2.65 -9.55
N GLY A 184 -7.98 -1.92 -8.63
CA GLY A 184 -7.37 -1.29 -7.46
C GLY A 184 -7.57 0.22 -7.47
N VAL A 185 -8.82 0.65 -7.64
CA VAL A 185 -9.19 2.06 -7.77
C VAL A 185 -9.02 2.80 -6.45
N LYS A 186 -8.41 3.99 -6.50
CA LYS A 186 -8.35 4.90 -5.35
C LYS A 186 -9.69 5.60 -5.17
N LEU A 187 -10.19 5.64 -3.94
CA LEU A 187 -11.45 6.34 -3.63
C LEU A 187 -11.43 7.81 -4.05
N ASN A 188 -10.27 8.48 -4.02
CA ASN A 188 -10.18 9.86 -4.46
C ASN A 188 -10.37 10.05 -5.99
N ILE A 189 -10.12 9.03 -6.80
CA ILE A 189 -10.45 9.05 -8.23
C ILE A 189 -11.97 9.07 -8.39
N ILE A 190 -12.68 8.17 -7.72
CA ILE A 190 -14.16 8.11 -7.74
C ILE A 190 -14.77 9.41 -7.21
N ARG A 191 -14.27 9.92 -6.07
CA ARG A 191 -14.70 11.21 -5.52
C ARG A 191 -14.45 12.38 -6.49
N SER A 192 -13.38 12.33 -7.28
CA SER A 192 -13.06 13.35 -8.29
C SER A 192 -14.02 13.29 -9.47
N LEU A 193 -14.34 12.09 -9.97
CA LEU A 193 -15.36 11.91 -11.00
C LEU A 193 -16.73 12.41 -10.53
N ASN A 194 -17.14 12.09 -9.31
CA ASN A 194 -18.40 12.59 -8.73
C ASN A 194 -18.42 14.13 -8.66
N ARG A 195 -17.31 14.78 -8.24
CA ARG A 195 -17.19 16.26 -8.22
C ARG A 195 -17.32 16.88 -9.61
N MET A 196 -16.93 16.15 -10.65
CA MET A 196 -17.08 16.57 -12.05
C MET A 196 -18.47 16.30 -12.64
N GLY A 197 -19.40 15.76 -11.84
CA GLY A 197 -20.77 15.46 -12.26
C GLY A 197 -20.92 14.11 -12.95
N CYS A 198 -20.07 13.14 -12.63
CA CYS A 198 -20.20 11.78 -13.10
C CYS A 198 -20.80 10.88 -12.00
N ASP A 199 -21.95 10.27 -12.24
CA ASP A 199 -22.33 9.06 -11.53
C ASP A 199 -21.37 7.95 -11.91
N VAL A 200 -20.84 7.21 -10.96
CA VAL A 200 -19.90 6.12 -11.23
C VAL A 200 -20.48 4.81 -10.77
N THR A 201 -20.50 3.82 -11.65
CA THR A 201 -20.72 2.42 -11.26
C THR A 201 -19.39 1.70 -11.35
N VAL A 202 -18.89 1.24 -10.20
CA VAL A 202 -17.62 0.52 -10.10
C VAL A 202 -17.90 -0.98 -10.27
N PHE A 203 -17.22 -1.61 -11.22
CA PHE A 203 -17.33 -3.03 -11.53
C PHE A 203 -16.06 -3.78 -11.10
N PRO A 204 -16.15 -5.09 -10.78
CA PRO A 204 -15.00 -5.95 -10.61
C PRO A 204 -14.08 -5.94 -11.85
N HIS A 205 -12.80 -6.30 -11.64
CA HIS A 205 -11.81 -6.36 -12.72
C HIS A 205 -12.15 -7.38 -13.82
N ASP A 206 -12.90 -8.43 -13.48
CA ASP A 206 -13.33 -9.54 -14.34
C ASP A 206 -14.75 -9.34 -14.91
N ALA A 207 -15.33 -8.14 -14.78
CA ALA A 207 -16.65 -7.85 -15.33
C ALA A 207 -16.66 -7.95 -16.86
N THR A 208 -17.70 -8.60 -17.40
CA THR A 208 -17.85 -8.77 -18.83
C THR A 208 -18.30 -7.46 -19.52
N ALA A 209 -17.98 -7.33 -20.81
CA ALA A 209 -18.44 -6.18 -21.60
C ALA A 209 -19.97 -6.06 -21.60
N GLU A 210 -20.70 -7.18 -21.60
CA GLU A 210 -22.17 -7.20 -21.55
C GLU A 210 -22.70 -6.62 -20.24
N GLU A 211 -22.09 -6.95 -19.11
CA GLU A 211 -22.46 -6.41 -17.79
C GLU A 211 -22.26 -4.90 -17.74
N VAL A 212 -21.13 -4.43 -18.25
CA VAL A 212 -20.78 -3.00 -18.30
C VAL A 212 -21.72 -2.24 -19.24
N LEU A 213 -21.98 -2.74 -20.44
CA LEU A 213 -22.85 -2.09 -21.42
C LEU A 213 -24.32 -2.06 -21.01
N ARG A 214 -24.76 -2.97 -20.12
CA ARG A 214 -26.15 -3.03 -19.63
C ARG A 214 -26.59 -1.75 -18.92
N ILE A 215 -25.66 -1.01 -18.31
CA ILE A 215 -25.98 0.27 -17.66
C ILE A 215 -25.94 1.47 -18.62
N ALA A 216 -25.68 1.24 -19.93
CA ALA A 216 -25.55 2.26 -20.95
C ALA A 216 -24.66 3.46 -20.51
N PRO A 217 -23.39 3.23 -20.15
CA PRO A 217 -22.53 4.29 -19.66
C PRO A 217 -22.13 5.27 -20.75
N ASP A 218 -21.97 6.55 -20.40
CA ASP A 218 -21.42 7.59 -21.29
C ASP A 218 -19.90 7.44 -21.49
N GLY A 219 -19.22 6.77 -20.55
CA GLY A 219 -17.77 6.55 -20.60
C GLY A 219 -17.33 5.34 -19.79
N LEU A 220 -16.17 4.79 -20.18
CA LEU A 220 -15.48 3.70 -19.48
C LEU A 220 -14.19 4.23 -18.86
N PHE A 221 -13.98 3.94 -17.59
CA PHE A 221 -12.76 4.22 -16.86
C PHE A 221 -12.09 2.91 -16.44
N LEU A 222 -10.85 2.69 -16.89
CA LEU A 222 -10.01 1.60 -16.41
C LEU A 222 -9.11 2.15 -15.28
N SER A 223 -9.22 1.60 -14.08
CA SER A 223 -8.46 2.12 -12.95
C SER A 223 -6.99 1.70 -13.03
N ASN A 224 -6.13 2.42 -12.29
CA ASN A 224 -4.84 1.90 -11.89
C ASN A 224 -5.02 0.65 -11.01
N GLY A 225 -3.92 -0.09 -10.81
CA GLY A 225 -3.89 -1.27 -9.94
C GLY A 225 -2.47 -1.66 -9.56
N PRO A 226 -2.31 -2.64 -8.67
CA PRO A 226 -1.03 -3.24 -8.31
C PRO A 226 -0.60 -4.33 -9.31
N GLY A 227 0.67 -4.73 -9.21
CA GLY A 227 1.23 -5.87 -9.95
C GLY A 227 1.56 -5.57 -11.40
N ASP A 228 1.81 -6.62 -12.17
CA ASP A 228 2.06 -6.55 -13.59
C ASP A 228 0.73 -6.53 -14.36
N PRO A 229 0.56 -5.65 -15.37
CA PRO A 229 -0.60 -5.70 -16.26
C PRO A 229 -0.82 -7.07 -16.93
N GLU A 230 0.25 -7.86 -17.13
CA GLU A 230 0.16 -9.22 -17.69
C GLU A 230 -0.57 -10.20 -16.74
N ASP A 231 -0.59 -9.94 -15.43
CA ASP A 231 -1.31 -10.76 -14.45
C ASP A 231 -2.84 -10.56 -14.49
N VAL A 232 -3.35 -9.57 -15.25
CA VAL A 232 -4.78 -9.22 -15.32
C VAL A 232 -5.46 -9.78 -16.56
N VAL A 233 -4.74 -10.46 -17.43
CA VAL A 233 -5.30 -11.06 -18.65
C VAL A 233 -6.18 -12.26 -18.28
N PRO A 234 -7.45 -12.30 -18.73
CA PRO A 234 -8.37 -13.41 -18.47
C PRO A 234 -7.97 -14.71 -19.19
#